data_c7b7e52d49633a0c320df5bb4220c137
#
_entry.id   c7b7e52d49633a0c320df5bb4220c137
#
_cell.length_a   1.000
_cell.length_b   1.000
_cell.length_c   1.000
_cell.angle_alpha   90.00
_cell.angle_beta   90.00
_cell.angle_gamma   90.00
#
_symmetry.space_group_name_H-M   'P 1'
#
loop_
_entity.id
_entity.type
_entity.pdbx_description
1 polymer ?
#
loop_
_entity_poly.entity_id
_entity_poly.type
_entity_poly.pdbx_seq_one_letter_code
_entity_poly.pdbx_strand_id
1 'polypeptide(L)'
;MKYQIFCCLLLLCSCSNWDKSIVAEVNGHKVYSSELSQLTTQETFDLLNTAYEIKMKALEDLIKQKLIEQEATVAGKTFETFLNDYIEKVMSIKEDSLLAVYGSVNERILHSRERLNKISSESIEGTISVKNDIRAAIIQHLADSLYNKAQVKRYLYPPKQPKSVVGDLNVRYRGNLNAATTFIVASDFDCKRCVDFEKTLRRIYDKYKERVKFGFINFADEPTLASLSCEAASRYGKFWEFHDAIFEHEALVDSSFIFNIATNLGLDLEAYKQELLSAPNYDKVNHAINKLMERGLFATPTIIINDRLVYITNSYEELTRLLDQELQNR
;
A
#
# COMPACT_ATOMS: atom_id res chain seq x y z
N MET A 1 -43.47 20.72 49.52
CA MET A 1 -42.03 20.60 49.29
C MET A 1 -41.80 20.15 47.82
N LYS A 2 -41.43 21.09 46.96
CA LYS A 2 -41.14 20.84 45.53
C LYS A 2 -39.63 20.63 45.38
N TYR A 3 -39.19 19.46 44.93
CA TYR A 3 -37.82 19.23 44.53
C TYR A 3 -37.70 19.44 43.01
N GLN A 4 -37.02 20.49 42.64
CA GLN A 4 -36.59 20.76 41.28
C GLN A 4 -35.43 19.81 40.94
N ILE A 5 -35.67 18.96 39.96
CA ILE A 5 -34.61 18.18 39.28
C ILE A 5 -33.95 19.12 38.26
N PHE A 6 -32.73 19.58 38.58
CA PHE A 6 -31.89 20.34 37.67
C PHE A 6 -31.18 19.33 36.79
N CYS A 7 -31.71 19.17 35.56
CA CYS A 7 -31.09 18.30 34.55
C CYS A 7 -29.84 18.99 34.02
N CYS A 8 -28.65 18.46 34.34
CA CYS A 8 -27.40 18.84 33.73
C CYS A 8 -27.37 18.37 32.27
N LEU A 9 -27.78 19.26 31.39
CA LEU A 9 -27.64 19.12 29.93
C LEU A 9 -26.50 20.03 29.47
N LEU A 10 -25.25 19.62 29.73
CA LEU A 10 -24.06 20.29 29.18
C LEU A 10 -22.97 19.26 29.12
N LEU A 11 -22.70 18.75 27.90
CA LEU A 11 -21.40 18.29 27.40
C LEU A 11 -21.58 17.44 26.12
N LEU A 12 -22.13 18.04 25.07
CA LEU A 12 -21.99 17.53 23.71
C LEU A 12 -21.81 18.69 22.71
N CYS A 13 -20.81 19.50 22.89
CA CYS A 13 -20.42 20.50 21.89
C CYS A 13 -18.95 20.86 22.07
N SER A 14 -18.03 20.02 21.61
CA SER A 14 -16.63 20.45 21.53
C SER A 14 -15.79 19.79 20.43
N CYS A 15 -16.41 19.20 19.39
CA CYS A 15 -15.65 18.68 18.27
C CYS A 15 -15.71 19.52 16.96
N SER A 16 -16.37 20.68 16.95
CA SER A 16 -16.58 21.45 15.69
C SER A 16 -15.78 22.74 15.55
N ASN A 17 -14.92 23.11 16.51
CA ASN A 17 -14.23 24.40 16.47
C ASN A 17 -12.72 24.35 16.19
N TRP A 18 -12.13 23.20 16.00
CA TRP A 18 -10.70 23.10 15.67
C TRP A 18 -10.36 23.63 14.27
N ASP A 19 -11.24 23.43 13.30
CA ASP A 19 -11.03 23.88 11.91
C ASP A 19 -10.99 25.40 11.74
N LYS A 20 -11.40 26.18 12.74
CA LYS A 20 -11.44 27.63 12.70
C LYS A 20 -10.46 28.32 13.65
N SER A 21 -9.56 27.57 14.29
CA SER A 21 -8.55 28.15 15.16
C SER A 21 -7.48 28.84 14.33
N ILE A 22 -7.03 30.01 14.79
CA ILE A 22 -5.91 30.75 14.18
C ILE A 22 -4.63 30.06 14.66
N VAL A 23 -3.78 29.61 13.73
CA VAL A 23 -2.50 28.97 14.01
C VAL A 23 -1.30 29.90 13.80
N ALA A 24 -1.49 30.96 12.98
CA ALA A 24 -0.49 32.00 12.78
C ALA A 24 -1.14 33.30 12.30
N GLU A 25 -0.39 34.39 12.38
CA GLU A 25 -0.74 35.68 11.77
C GLU A 25 0.49 36.28 11.08
N VAL A 26 0.36 36.67 9.82
CA VAL A 26 1.43 37.26 9.02
C VAL A 26 0.95 38.60 8.44
N ASN A 27 1.56 39.69 8.86
CA ASN A 27 1.19 41.05 8.42
C ASN A 27 -0.32 41.37 8.55
N GLY A 28 -0.95 40.89 9.64
CA GLY A 28 -2.39 41.07 9.89
C GLY A 28 -3.31 40.04 9.18
N HIS A 29 -2.76 39.16 8.35
CA HIS A 29 -3.50 38.04 7.72
C HIS A 29 -3.43 36.80 8.61
N LYS A 30 -4.59 36.24 8.92
CA LYS A 30 -4.72 35.06 9.78
C LYS A 30 -4.59 33.80 8.97
N VAL A 31 -3.79 32.86 9.47
CA VAL A 31 -3.69 31.49 8.97
C VAL A 31 -4.50 30.60 9.89
N TYR A 32 -5.38 29.80 9.35
CA TYR A 32 -6.28 28.95 10.09
C TYR A 32 -5.79 27.50 10.14
N SER A 33 -6.17 26.77 11.18
CA SER A 33 -5.84 25.33 11.32
C SER A 33 -6.38 24.48 10.17
N SER A 34 -7.47 24.88 9.54
CA SER A 34 -7.99 24.22 8.34
C SER A 34 -7.03 24.29 7.15
N GLU A 35 -6.36 25.42 6.95
CA GLU A 35 -5.35 25.58 5.89
C GLU A 35 -4.13 24.67 6.16
N LEU A 36 -3.62 24.70 7.41
CA LEU A 36 -2.53 23.83 7.82
C LEU A 36 -2.92 22.36 7.71
N SER A 37 -4.14 22.00 8.13
CA SER A 37 -4.65 20.62 8.03
C SER A 37 -4.75 20.14 6.58
N GLN A 38 -5.11 21.00 5.64
CA GLN A 38 -5.12 20.64 4.22
C GLN A 38 -3.73 20.30 3.71
N LEU A 39 -2.73 21.06 4.11
CA LEU A 39 -1.33 20.83 3.72
C LEU A 39 -0.72 19.57 4.34
N THR A 40 -1.16 19.19 5.54
CA THR A 40 -0.58 18.08 6.31
C THR A 40 -1.50 16.85 6.41
N THR A 41 -2.62 16.85 5.70
CA THR A 41 -3.61 15.76 5.78
C THR A 41 -3.00 14.42 5.45
N GLN A 42 -2.14 14.39 4.43
CA GLN A 42 -1.50 13.18 3.95
C GLN A 42 -0.49 12.63 4.96
N GLU A 43 0.46 13.45 5.39
CA GLU A 43 1.50 13.02 6.34
C GLU A 43 0.89 12.58 7.67
N THR A 44 -0.17 13.28 8.11
CA THR A 44 -0.91 12.89 9.31
C THR A 44 -1.56 11.53 9.13
N PHE A 45 -2.17 11.28 7.97
CA PHE A 45 -2.75 9.97 7.66
C PHE A 45 -1.69 8.87 7.64
N ASP A 46 -0.55 9.09 6.98
CA ASP A 46 0.54 8.12 6.87
C ASP A 46 1.10 7.71 8.23
N LEU A 47 1.27 8.68 9.14
CA LEU A 47 1.67 8.41 10.52
C LEU A 47 0.63 7.59 11.28
N LEU A 48 -0.65 7.94 11.15
CA LEU A 48 -1.74 7.20 11.77
C LEU A 48 -1.89 5.79 11.19
N ASN A 49 -1.69 5.64 9.88
CA ASN A 49 -1.73 4.34 9.21
C ASN A 49 -0.56 3.46 9.65
N THR A 50 0.65 4.00 9.75
CA THR A 50 1.82 3.28 10.30
C THR A 50 1.54 2.80 11.73
N ALA A 51 0.98 3.67 12.57
CA ALA A 51 0.60 3.29 13.93
C ALA A 51 -0.50 2.21 13.97
N TYR A 52 -1.43 2.25 13.03
CA TYR A 52 -2.47 1.22 12.86
C TYR A 52 -1.87 -0.12 12.46
N GLU A 53 -0.95 -0.15 11.48
CA GLU A 53 -0.29 -1.38 11.02
C GLU A 53 0.51 -2.06 12.15
N ILE A 54 1.26 -1.27 12.93
CA ILE A 54 1.96 -1.77 14.12
C ILE A 54 0.97 -2.42 15.10
N LYS A 55 -0.16 -1.76 15.37
CA LYS A 55 -1.20 -2.29 16.26
C LYS A 55 -1.86 -3.53 15.68
N MET A 56 -2.10 -3.58 14.39
CA MET A 56 -2.68 -4.75 13.71
C MET A 56 -1.77 -5.96 13.81
N LYS A 57 -0.47 -5.79 13.57
CA LYS A 57 0.51 -6.86 13.75
C LYS A 57 0.53 -7.36 15.19
N ALA A 58 0.61 -6.48 16.16
CA ALA A 58 0.58 -6.84 17.57
C ALA A 58 -0.74 -7.54 17.96
N LEU A 59 -1.88 -7.11 17.38
CA LEU A 59 -3.17 -7.75 17.59
C LEU A 59 -3.20 -9.18 17.04
N GLU A 60 -2.63 -9.42 15.85
CA GLU A 60 -2.55 -10.75 15.27
C GLU A 60 -1.69 -11.70 16.10
N ASP A 61 -0.54 -11.23 16.58
CA ASP A 61 0.32 -11.99 17.48
C ASP A 61 -0.41 -12.33 18.81
N LEU A 62 -1.13 -11.36 19.38
CA LEU A 62 -1.94 -11.55 20.57
C LEU A 62 -3.09 -12.55 20.36
N ILE A 63 -3.78 -12.49 19.21
CA ILE A 63 -4.84 -13.45 18.86
C ILE A 63 -4.27 -14.86 18.79
N LYS A 64 -3.14 -15.06 18.11
CA LYS A 64 -2.45 -16.35 18.01
C LYS A 64 -2.05 -16.88 19.39
N GLN A 65 -1.50 -16.03 20.24
CA GLN A 65 -1.18 -16.37 21.62
C GLN A 65 -2.43 -16.81 22.38
N LYS A 66 -3.54 -16.07 22.29
CA LYS A 66 -4.80 -16.38 22.96
C LYS A 66 -5.40 -17.71 22.50
N LEU A 67 -5.28 -18.05 21.22
CA LEU A 67 -5.72 -19.33 20.71
C LEU A 67 -4.92 -20.51 21.33
N ILE A 68 -3.60 -20.36 21.45
CA ILE A 68 -2.77 -21.37 22.12
C ILE A 68 -3.12 -21.46 23.62
N GLU A 69 -3.36 -20.32 24.31
CA GLU A 69 -3.79 -20.30 25.71
C GLU A 69 -5.14 -21.04 25.90
N GLN A 70 -6.06 -20.90 24.96
CA GLN A 70 -7.34 -21.62 24.98
C GLN A 70 -7.12 -23.14 24.85
N GLU A 71 -6.29 -23.58 23.90
CA GLU A 71 -5.95 -25.00 23.74
C GLU A 71 -5.26 -25.56 24.99
N ALA A 72 -4.33 -24.82 25.58
CA ALA A 72 -3.69 -25.20 26.84
C ALA A 72 -4.71 -25.40 27.98
N THR A 73 -5.67 -24.47 28.07
CA THR A 73 -6.75 -24.52 29.06
C THR A 73 -7.62 -25.75 28.85
N VAL A 74 -8.01 -26.06 27.61
CA VAL A 74 -8.78 -27.30 27.27
C VAL A 74 -7.99 -28.54 27.64
N ALA A 75 -6.67 -28.53 27.47
CA ALA A 75 -5.78 -29.63 27.85
C ALA A 75 -5.51 -29.73 29.36
N GLY A 76 -6.02 -28.78 30.18
CA GLY A 76 -5.75 -28.74 31.62
C GLY A 76 -4.31 -28.41 31.99
N LYS A 77 -3.60 -27.66 31.12
CA LYS A 77 -2.18 -27.31 31.23
C LYS A 77 -1.97 -25.82 31.32
N THR A 78 -0.82 -25.41 31.87
CA THR A 78 -0.34 -24.05 31.70
C THR A 78 0.11 -23.80 30.23
N PHE A 79 0.13 -22.56 29.78
CA PHE A 79 0.62 -22.19 28.45
C PHE A 79 2.01 -22.76 28.16
N GLU A 80 2.95 -22.59 29.11
CA GLU A 80 4.32 -23.08 28.97
C GLU A 80 4.40 -24.61 28.89
N THR A 81 3.70 -25.31 29.78
CA THR A 81 3.67 -26.78 29.77
C THR A 81 3.09 -27.31 28.48
N PHE A 82 1.99 -26.72 28.01
CA PHE A 82 1.36 -27.11 26.75
C PHE A 82 2.30 -26.94 25.55
N LEU A 83 2.96 -25.77 25.43
CA LEU A 83 3.90 -25.51 24.35
C LEU A 83 5.11 -26.47 24.38
N ASN A 84 5.70 -26.70 25.55
CA ASN A 84 6.85 -27.56 25.67
C ASN A 84 6.49 -28.99 25.27
N ASP A 85 5.38 -29.54 25.77
CA ASP A 85 4.92 -30.88 25.41
C ASP A 85 4.62 -30.99 23.90
N TYR A 86 4.03 -29.95 23.31
CA TYR A 86 3.76 -29.93 21.86
C TYR A 86 5.04 -29.94 21.06
N ILE A 87 6.03 -29.10 21.43
CA ILE A 87 7.33 -29.02 20.77
C ILE A 87 8.06 -30.35 20.87
N GLU A 88 8.15 -30.93 22.07
CA GLU A 88 8.79 -32.25 22.31
C GLU A 88 8.14 -33.32 21.45
N LYS A 89 6.81 -33.37 21.40
CA LYS A 89 6.07 -34.30 20.55
C LYS A 89 6.41 -34.15 19.07
N VAL A 90 6.46 -32.91 18.52
CA VAL A 90 6.78 -32.69 17.13
C VAL A 90 8.24 -33.01 16.82
N MET A 91 9.16 -32.65 17.72
CA MET A 91 10.58 -32.97 17.61
C MET A 91 10.84 -34.44 17.59
N SER A 92 10.19 -35.22 18.48
CA SER A 92 10.34 -36.68 18.53
C SER A 92 9.91 -37.40 17.25
N ILE A 93 9.02 -36.79 16.44
CA ILE A 93 8.49 -37.40 15.20
C ILE A 93 9.26 -36.92 13.95
N LYS A 94 9.77 -35.67 13.96
CA LYS A 94 10.26 -34.99 12.76
C LYS A 94 11.67 -34.41 12.92
N GLU A 95 12.41 -34.76 13.96
CA GLU A 95 13.72 -34.09 14.27
C GLU A 95 14.66 -34.09 13.08
N ASP A 96 14.90 -35.24 12.43
CA ASP A 96 15.81 -35.35 11.28
C ASP A 96 15.36 -34.47 10.11
N SER A 97 14.05 -34.42 9.82
CA SER A 97 13.50 -33.60 8.73
C SER A 97 13.62 -32.08 9.02
N LEU A 98 13.41 -31.69 10.27
CA LEU A 98 13.50 -30.30 10.70
C LEU A 98 14.97 -29.86 10.74
N LEU A 99 15.88 -30.69 11.26
CA LEU A 99 17.29 -30.39 11.24
C LEU A 99 17.85 -30.29 9.80
N ALA A 100 17.39 -31.12 8.87
CA ALA A 100 17.76 -31.03 7.47
C ALA A 100 17.34 -29.70 6.86
N VAL A 101 16.15 -29.20 7.16
CA VAL A 101 15.65 -27.90 6.64
C VAL A 101 16.37 -26.71 7.28
N TYR A 102 16.47 -26.67 8.60
CA TYR A 102 17.02 -25.51 9.32
C TYR A 102 18.52 -25.58 9.52
N GLY A 103 19.13 -26.75 9.44
CA GLY A 103 20.59 -26.97 9.51
C GLY A 103 21.32 -26.79 8.19
N SER A 104 20.62 -26.67 7.04
CA SER A 104 21.23 -26.59 5.71
C SER A 104 22.02 -25.29 5.43
N VAL A 105 21.89 -24.29 6.31
CA VAL A 105 22.63 -23.03 6.21
C VAL A 105 23.95 -23.18 6.96
N ASN A 106 25.07 -23.23 6.24
CA ASN A 106 26.41 -23.44 6.81
C ASN A 106 26.87 -22.30 7.73
N GLU A 107 26.38 -21.10 7.52
CA GLU A 107 26.67 -19.92 8.37
C GLU A 107 25.37 -19.30 8.88
N ARG A 108 25.34 -18.97 10.17
CA ARG A 108 24.22 -18.26 10.79
C ARG A 108 24.66 -16.92 11.33
N ILE A 109 23.75 -15.98 11.39
CA ILE A 109 24.00 -14.66 11.96
C ILE A 109 23.38 -14.63 13.35
N LEU A 110 24.24 -14.51 14.38
CA LEU A 110 23.79 -14.21 15.73
C LEU A 110 23.82 -12.71 15.97
N HIS A 111 22.71 -12.19 16.45
CA HIS A 111 22.63 -10.82 16.95
C HIS A 111 23.06 -10.79 18.41
N SER A 112 24.30 -10.36 18.68
CA SER A 112 24.68 -9.93 20.02
C SER A 112 24.39 -8.43 20.18
N ARG A 113 24.27 -7.95 21.43
CA ARG A 113 23.88 -6.55 21.75
C ARG A 113 24.67 -5.47 21.01
N GLU A 114 25.84 -5.79 20.44
CA GLU A 114 26.73 -4.81 19.82
C GLU A 114 27.33 -5.27 18.47
N ARG A 115 27.19 -6.54 18.08
CA ARG A 115 27.83 -7.08 16.86
C ARG A 115 27.00 -8.16 16.20
N LEU A 116 27.05 -8.16 14.87
CA LEU A 116 26.60 -9.29 14.04
C LEU A 116 27.75 -10.28 13.93
N ASN A 117 27.61 -11.48 14.49
CA ASN A 117 28.62 -12.53 14.40
C ASN A 117 28.11 -13.64 13.47
N LYS A 118 28.96 -14.01 12.52
CA LYS A 118 28.75 -15.23 11.74
C LYS A 118 29.31 -16.41 12.53
N ILE A 119 28.49 -17.46 12.69
CA ILE A 119 28.86 -18.69 13.35
C ILE A 119 28.58 -19.87 12.42
N SER A 120 29.40 -20.93 12.54
CA SER A 120 29.09 -22.21 11.87
C SER A 120 27.86 -22.85 12.49
N SER A 121 26.98 -23.39 11.66
CA SER A 121 25.78 -24.15 12.10
C SER A 121 26.18 -25.41 12.92
N GLU A 122 27.40 -25.92 12.71
CA GLU A 122 27.94 -27.11 13.42
C GLU A 122 28.57 -26.77 14.76
N SER A 123 28.81 -25.48 15.06
CA SER A 123 29.27 -25.07 16.38
C SER A 123 28.19 -25.26 17.44
N ILE A 124 28.56 -25.24 18.72
CA ILE A 124 27.60 -25.33 19.83
C ILE A 124 26.56 -24.19 19.73
N GLU A 125 27.06 -22.97 19.51
CA GLU A 125 26.21 -21.76 19.37
C GLU A 125 25.29 -21.87 18.13
N GLY A 126 25.82 -22.38 17.00
CA GLY A 126 25.05 -22.61 15.78
C GLY A 126 23.99 -23.68 15.99
N THR A 127 24.30 -24.77 16.65
CA THR A 127 23.36 -25.82 16.99
C THR A 127 22.22 -25.29 17.89
N ILE A 128 22.55 -24.47 18.89
CA ILE A 128 21.54 -23.81 19.73
C ILE A 128 20.66 -22.88 18.89
N SER A 129 21.26 -22.10 18.00
CA SER A 129 20.50 -21.21 17.09
C SER A 129 19.53 -22.00 16.21
N VAL A 130 19.98 -23.10 15.59
CA VAL A 130 19.13 -23.99 14.78
C VAL A 130 17.97 -24.55 15.60
N LYS A 131 18.21 -25.05 16.80
CA LYS A 131 17.15 -25.56 17.69
C LYS A 131 16.15 -24.49 18.06
N ASN A 132 16.59 -23.25 18.31
CA ASN A 132 15.68 -22.13 18.60
C ASN A 132 14.80 -21.80 17.39
N ASP A 133 15.35 -21.78 16.17
CA ASP A 133 14.58 -21.55 14.94
C ASP A 133 13.54 -22.65 14.72
N ILE A 134 13.91 -23.91 14.94
CA ILE A 134 12.98 -25.04 14.85
C ILE A 134 11.84 -24.86 15.85
N ARG A 135 12.15 -24.52 17.12
CA ARG A 135 11.11 -24.27 18.14
C ARG A 135 10.18 -23.13 17.72
N ALA A 136 10.74 -22.03 17.25
CA ALA A 136 9.96 -20.90 16.76
C ALA A 136 9.05 -21.27 15.59
N ALA A 137 9.56 -22.05 14.62
CA ALA A 137 8.78 -22.54 13.49
C ALA A 137 7.63 -23.49 13.91
N ILE A 138 7.87 -24.38 14.87
CA ILE A 138 6.83 -25.28 15.42
C ILE A 138 5.72 -24.46 16.09
N ILE A 139 6.07 -23.46 16.89
CA ILE A 139 5.11 -22.56 17.54
C ILE A 139 4.32 -21.77 16.50
N GLN A 140 5.00 -21.21 15.51
CA GLN A 140 4.35 -20.44 14.43
C GLN A 140 3.37 -21.32 13.65
N HIS A 141 3.76 -22.54 13.29
CA HIS A 141 2.89 -23.48 12.59
C HIS A 141 1.66 -23.87 13.42
N LEU A 142 1.82 -24.11 14.73
CA LEU A 142 0.72 -24.35 15.65
C LEU A 142 -0.23 -23.15 15.67
N ALA A 143 0.31 -21.93 15.86
CA ALA A 143 -0.45 -20.70 15.92
C ALA A 143 -1.25 -20.46 14.63
N ASP A 144 -0.61 -20.63 13.46
CA ASP A 144 -1.26 -20.48 12.15
C ASP A 144 -2.36 -21.55 11.93
N SER A 145 -2.11 -22.79 12.35
CA SER A 145 -3.11 -23.85 12.26
C SER A 145 -4.35 -23.56 13.11
N LEU A 146 -4.18 -23.04 14.32
CA LEU A 146 -5.27 -22.64 15.19
C LEU A 146 -6.00 -21.41 14.64
N TYR A 147 -5.25 -20.43 14.18
CA TYR A 147 -5.79 -19.22 13.60
C TYR A 147 -6.68 -19.50 12.38
N ASN A 148 -6.26 -20.39 11.48
CA ASN A 148 -7.00 -20.77 10.28
C ASN A 148 -8.32 -21.52 10.58
N LYS A 149 -8.44 -22.10 11.77
CA LYS A 149 -9.67 -22.77 12.22
C LYS A 149 -10.58 -21.87 13.04
N ALA A 150 -10.05 -20.74 13.54
CA ALA A 150 -10.78 -19.87 14.45
C ALA A 150 -11.69 -18.90 13.70
N GLN A 151 -12.82 -18.55 14.31
CA GLN A 151 -13.67 -17.44 13.89
C GLN A 151 -13.20 -16.14 14.57
N VAL A 152 -12.34 -15.38 13.91
CA VAL A 152 -11.78 -14.15 14.45
C VAL A 152 -12.60 -12.94 14.01
N LYS A 153 -13.12 -12.17 14.96
CA LYS A 153 -13.75 -10.85 14.72
C LYS A 153 -12.82 -9.75 15.22
N ARG A 154 -12.49 -8.81 14.35
CA ARG A 154 -11.64 -7.66 14.67
C ARG A 154 -12.46 -6.39 14.78
N TYR A 155 -12.14 -5.55 15.78
CA TYR A 155 -12.79 -4.27 16.04
C TYR A 155 -11.80 -3.09 16.01
N LEU A 156 -10.56 -3.34 15.56
CA LEU A 156 -9.60 -2.29 15.29
C LEU A 156 -9.81 -1.80 13.85
N TYR A 157 -10.19 -0.52 13.72
CA TYR A 157 -10.49 0.09 12.43
C TYR A 157 -9.30 0.93 11.95
N PRO A 158 -9.04 0.96 10.64
CA PRO A 158 -8.01 1.82 10.07
C PRO A 158 -8.36 3.31 10.25
N PRO A 159 -7.38 4.21 10.24
CA PRO A 159 -7.63 5.63 10.23
C PRO A 159 -8.47 6.01 9.01
N LYS A 160 -9.26 7.08 9.17
CA LYS A 160 -10.09 7.58 8.07
C LYS A 160 -9.20 8.16 6.98
N GLN A 161 -9.24 7.57 5.81
CA GLN A 161 -8.47 8.04 4.67
C GLN A 161 -8.91 9.45 4.23
N PRO A 162 -7.97 10.35 3.90
CA PRO A 162 -8.29 11.60 3.24
C PRO A 162 -8.93 11.32 1.88
N LYS A 163 -9.87 12.16 1.47
CA LYS A 163 -10.41 12.10 0.12
C LYS A 163 -9.41 12.76 -0.81
N SER A 164 -9.04 12.08 -1.87
CA SER A 164 -8.31 12.65 -2.98
C SER A 164 -9.31 13.20 -3.99
N VAL A 165 -9.28 14.51 -4.21
CA VAL A 165 -10.12 15.11 -5.25
C VAL A 165 -9.39 14.98 -6.58
N VAL A 166 -9.81 14.04 -7.40
CA VAL A 166 -9.25 13.82 -8.74
C VAL A 166 -9.94 14.72 -9.79
N GLY A 167 -11.08 15.30 -9.45
CA GLY A 167 -12.10 15.87 -10.32
C GLY A 167 -11.68 16.72 -11.52
N ASP A 168 -10.67 17.60 -11.40
CA ASP A 168 -10.18 18.47 -12.48
C ASP A 168 -8.89 17.96 -13.14
N LEU A 169 -8.38 16.79 -12.71
CA LEU A 169 -7.18 16.21 -13.29
C LEU A 169 -7.49 15.46 -14.58
N ASN A 170 -6.54 15.55 -15.51
CA ASN A 170 -6.63 14.85 -16.79
C ASN A 170 -6.30 13.38 -16.63
N VAL A 171 -7.23 12.60 -16.06
CA VAL A 171 -7.10 11.16 -15.90
C VAL A 171 -7.32 10.47 -17.24
N ARG A 172 -6.41 9.60 -17.62
CA ARG A 172 -6.56 8.74 -18.80
C ARG A 172 -7.26 7.46 -18.38
N TYR A 173 -8.49 7.27 -18.86
CA TYR A 173 -9.32 6.13 -18.48
C TYR A 173 -9.34 5.03 -19.53
N ARG A 174 -9.42 3.76 -19.05
CA ARG A 174 -9.70 2.53 -19.83
C ARG A 174 -10.59 1.57 -19.04
N GLY A 175 -10.97 0.45 -19.64
CA GLY A 175 -11.89 -0.51 -19.04
C GLY A 175 -13.34 -0.06 -19.17
N ASN A 176 -14.20 -0.37 -18.21
CA ASN A 176 -15.59 0.05 -18.25
C ASN A 176 -15.75 1.52 -17.85
N LEU A 177 -15.84 2.42 -18.83
CA LEU A 177 -15.94 3.85 -18.60
C LEU A 177 -17.23 4.27 -17.85
N ASN A 178 -18.24 3.41 -17.83
CA ASN A 178 -19.52 3.63 -17.13
C ASN A 178 -19.54 3.02 -15.72
N ALA A 179 -18.47 2.35 -15.29
CA ALA A 179 -18.41 1.74 -13.98
C ALA A 179 -18.43 2.82 -12.88
N ALA A 180 -19.20 2.54 -11.83
CA ALA A 180 -19.26 3.39 -10.64
C ALA A 180 -17.99 3.30 -9.78
N THR A 181 -17.29 2.15 -9.83
CA THR A 181 -16.01 1.94 -9.13
C THR A 181 -14.86 2.39 -10.02
N THR A 182 -14.00 3.25 -9.47
CA THR A 182 -12.79 3.73 -10.14
C THR A 182 -11.55 3.17 -9.45
N PHE A 183 -10.53 2.84 -10.26
CA PHE A 183 -9.20 2.47 -9.82
C PHE A 183 -8.19 3.30 -10.61
N ILE A 184 -7.59 4.29 -9.97
CA ILE A 184 -6.67 5.22 -10.61
C ILE A 184 -5.28 5.01 -10.04
N VAL A 185 -4.27 5.06 -10.90
CA VAL A 185 -2.86 4.98 -10.51
C VAL A 185 -2.18 6.28 -10.88
N ALA A 186 -1.61 6.96 -9.89
CA ALA A 186 -0.65 8.02 -10.10
C ALA A 186 0.75 7.37 -10.13
N SER A 187 1.42 7.42 -11.27
CA SER A 187 2.61 6.63 -11.53
C SER A 187 3.61 7.38 -12.41
N ASP A 188 4.86 6.97 -12.34
CA ASP A 188 5.97 7.53 -13.11
C ASP A 188 6.56 6.44 -14.00
N PHE A 189 6.73 6.74 -15.29
CA PHE A 189 7.30 5.82 -16.26
C PHE A 189 8.77 5.49 -16.01
N ASP A 190 9.50 6.41 -15.38
CA ASP A 190 10.93 6.27 -15.11
C ASP A 190 11.22 5.71 -13.70
N CYS A 191 10.18 5.46 -12.91
CA CYS A 191 10.29 4.90 -11.57
C CYS A 191 10.34 3.37 -11.60
N LYS A 192 11.45 2.78 -11.17
CA LYS A 192 11.60 1.32 -11.13
C LYS A 192 10.46 0.59 -10.39
N ARG A 193 10.01 1.12 -9.25
CA ARG A 193 8.89 0.51 -8.49
C ARG A 193 7.59 0.53 -9.27
N CYS A 194 7.38 1.56 -10.10
CA CYS A 194 6.21 1.68 -10.96
C CYS A 194 6.27 0.63 -12.08
N VAL A 195 7.42 0.48 -12.72
CA VAL A 195 7.65 -0.55 -13.76
C VAL A 195 7.43 -1.96 -13.19
N ASP A 196 8.01 -2.25 -12.02
CA ASP A 196 7.84 -3.56 -11.37
C ASP A 196 6.36 -3.82 -10.99
N PHE A 197 5.65 -2.77 -10.58
CA PHE A 197 4.24 -2.86 -10.18
C PHE A 197 3.28 -3.01 -11.36
N GLU A 198 3.66 -2.55 -12.55
CA GLU A 198 2.81 -2.64 -13.76
C GLU A 198 2.38 -4.08 -14.07
N LYS A 199 3.21 -5.09 -13.79
CA LYS A 199 2.86 -6.51 -13.94
C LYS A 199 1.66 -6.89 -13.04
N THR A 200 1.59 -6.34 -11.85
CA THR A 200 0.46 -6.53 -10.93
C THR A 200 -0.78 -5.80 -11.43
N LEU A 201 -0.61 -4.55 -11.90
CA LEU A 201 -1.71 -3.75 -12.44
C LEU A 201 -2.37 -4.39 -13.65
N ARG A 202 -1.61 -4.98 -14.56
CA ARG A 202 -2.16 -5.71 -15.73
C ARG A 202 -3.02 -6.89 -15.32
N ARG A 203 -2.58 -7.67 -14.35
CA ARG A 203 -3.37 -8.78 -13.80
C ARG A 203 -4.68 -8.30 -13.18
N ILE A 204 -4.64 -7.18 -12.44
CA ILE A 204 -5.82 -6.55 -11.85
C ILE A 204 -6.74 -6.02 -12.95
N TYR A 205 -6.18 -5.31 -13.93
CA TYR A 205 -6.92 -4.80 -15.08
C TYR A 205 -7.67 -5.92 -15.82
N ASP A 206 -6.98 -7.00 -16.19
CA ASP A 206 -7.59 -8.13 -16.90
C ASP A 206 -8.73 -8.78 -16.12
N LYS A 207 -8.60 -8.86 -14.78
CA LYS A 207 -9.66 -9.43 -13.94
C LYS A 207 -10.88 -8.52 -13.81
N TYR A 208 -10.69 -7.19 -13.82
CA TYR A 208 -11.75 -6.26 -13.42
C TYR A 208 -12.19 -5.28 -14.52
N LYS A 209 -11.60 -5.26 -15.72
CA LYS A 209 -11.85 -4.27 -16.78
C LYS A 209 -13.30 -4.11 -17.18
N GLU A 210 -14.12 -5.15 -17.04
CA GLU A 210 -15.55 -5.09 -17.35
C GLU A 210 -16.41 -4.44 -16.25
N ARG A 211 -15.85 -4.29 -15.03
CA ARG A 211 -16.58 -3.82 -13.85
C ARG A 211 -16.02 -2.56 -13.21
N VAL A 212 -14.81 -2.19 -13.59
CA VAL A 212 -14.06 -1.08 -12.99
C VAL A 212 -13.59 -0.12 -14.08
N LYS A 213 -13.66 1.16 -13.78
CA LYS A 213 -13.09 2.23 -14.59
C LYS A 213 -11.66 2.48 -14.13
N PHE A 214 -10.70 2.05 -14.93
CA PHE A 214 -9.28 2.22 -14.65
C PHE A 214 -8.78 3.55 -15.15
N GLY A 215 -7.93 4.22 -14.37
CA GLY A 215 -7.35 5.50 -14.70
C GLY A 215 -5.84 5.55 -14.46
N PHE A 216 -5.16 6.36 -15.25
CA PHE A 216 -3.75 6.68 -15.08
C PHE A 216 -3.55 8.20 -15.04
N ILE A 217 -2.69 8.65 -14.14
CA ILE A 217 -2.20 10.03 -14.09
C ILE A 217 -0.68 9.97 -13.98
N ASN A 218 0.01 10.66 -14.87
CA ASN A 218 1.46 10.80 -14.72
C ASN A 218 1.78 11.63 -13.47
N PHE A 219 2.63 11.08 -12.62
CA PHE A 219 3.16 11.74 -11.44
C PHE A 219 4.64 11.43 -11.30
N ALA A 220 5.47 12.43 -11.54
CA ALA A 220 6.92 12.42 -11.45
C ALA A 220 7.36 13.74 -10.82
N ASP A 221 8.65 13.94 -10.60
CA ASP A 221 9.16 15.24 -10.10
C ASP A 221 9.01 16.38 -11.13
N GLU A 222 9.10 16.01 -12.42
CA GLU A 222 8.96 16.93 -13.57
C GLU A 222 8.44 16.17 -14.80
N PRO A 223 7.95 16.86 -15.86
CA PRO A 223 7.61 16.22 -17.12
C PRO A 223 8.81 15.54 -17.77
N THR A 224 8.69 14.24 -18.06
CA THR A 224 9.72 13.43 -18.71
C THR A 224 9.38 13.15 -20.18
N LEU A 225 10.35 12.68 -20.97
CA LEU A 225 10.10 12.26 -22.36
C LEU A 225 8.96 11.24 -22.43
N ALA A 226 8.94 10.27 -21.55
CA ALA A 226 7.91 9.24 -21.52
C ALA A 226 6.51 9.83 -21.25
N SER A 227 6.39 10.67 -20.24
CA SER A 227 5.10 11.31 -19.88
C SER A 227 4.59 12.24 -20.97
N LEU A 228 5.46 13.09 -21.54
CA LEU A 228 5.13 13.98 -22.64
C LEU A 228 4.72 13.21 -23.90
N SER A 229 5.38 12.07 -24.16
CA SER A 229 5.07 11.21 -25.31
C SER A 229 3.69 10.60 -25.23
N CYS A 230 3.32 10.08 -24.05
CA CYS A 230 1.98 9.53 -23.81
C CYS A 230 0.90 10.61 -23.91
N GLU A 231 1.15 11.81 -23.36
CA GLU A 231 0.19 12.91 -23.44
C GLU A 231 0.01 13.42 -24.86
N ALA A 232 1.10 13.56 -25.64
CA ALA A 232 1.02 13.89 -27.07
C ALA A 232 0.25 12.84 -27.86
N ALA A 233 0.51 11.54 -27.62
CA ALA A 233 -0.22 10.46 -28.28
C ALA A 233 -1.72 10.44 -27.94
N SER A 234 -2.11 11.00 -26.80
CA SER A 234 -3.52 11.11 -26.41
C SER A 234 -4.38 11.90 -27.41
N ARG A 235 -3.80 12.89 -28.11
CA ARG A 235 -4.52 13.64 -29.15
C ARG A 235 -4.92 12.79 -30.35
N TYR A 236 -4.21 11.68 -30.54
CA TYR A 236 -4.47 10.70 -31.61
C TYR A 236 -5.23 9.47 -31.08
N GLY A 237 -5.71 9.52 -29.84
CA GLY A 237 -6.39 8.38 -29.19
C GLY A 237 -5.45 7.20 -28.90
N LYS A 238 -4.13 7.45 -28.82
CA LYS A 238 -3.08 6.42 -28.69
C LYS A 238 -2.35 6.44 -27.34
N PHE A 239 -2.95 7.04 -26.31
CA PHE A 239 -2.34 7.13 -24.99
C PHE A 239 -1.98 5.75 -24.43
N TRP A 240 -2.92 4.80 -24.46
CA TRP A 240 -2.72 3.51 -23.84
C TRP A 240 -1.75 2.61 -24.58
N GLU A 241 -1.71 2.72 -25.89
CA GLU A 241 -0.71 2.00 -26.71
C GLU A 241 0.72 2.50 -26.38
N PHE A 242 0.92 3.80 -26.19
CA PHE A 242 2.19 4.36 -25.74
C PHE A 242 2.51 3.95 -24.31
N HIS A 243 1.55 4.11 -23.40
CA HIS A 243 1.67 3.72 -22.00
C HIS A 243 2.12 2.27 -21.86
N ASP A 244 1.42 1.35 -22.50
CA ASP A 244 1.71 -0.08 -22.37
C ASP A 244 3.06 -0.42 -23.01
N ALA A 245 3.42 0.17 -24.16
CA ALA A 245 4.72 -0.02 -24.80
C ALA A 245 5.88 0.50 -23.96
N ILE A 246 5.73 1.67 -23.32
CA ILE A 246 6.78 2.25 -22.47
C ILE A 246 7.01 1.40 -21.22
N PHE A 247 5.95 0.95 -20.54
CA PHE A 247 6.10 0.09 -19.37
C PHE A 247 6.58 -1.33 -19.69
N GLU A 248 6.43 -1.78 -20.94
CA GLU A 248 7.01 -3.04 -21.41
C GLU A 248 8.48 -2.94 -21.81
N HIS A 249 8.96 -1.72 -22.01
CA HIS A 249 10.34 -1.47 -22.42
C HIS A 249 11.30 -1.59 -21.24
N GLU A 250 12.21 -2.55 -21.30
CA GLU A 250 13.16 -2.80 -20.19
C GLU A 250 14.41 -1.90 -20.23
N ALA A 251 14.56 -1.11 -21.31
CA ALA A 251 15.71 -0.22 -21.49
C ALA A 251 15.32 1.26 -21.26
N LEU A 252 16.31 2.14 -21.34
CA LEU A 252 16.09 3.58 -21.27
C LEU A 252 15.16 4.03 -22.40
N VAL A 253 14.11 4.77 -22.03
CA VAL A 253 13.18 5.37 -22.99
C VAL A 253 13.85 6.56 -23.65
N ASP A 254 14.23 6.41 -24.92
CA ASP A 254 14.83 7.47 -25.75
C ASP A 254 13.88 7.91 -26.87
N SER A 255 14.27 8.99 -27.59
CA SER A 255 13.48 9.51 -28.69
C SER A 255 13.33 8.53 -29.85
N SER A 256 14.32 7.68 -30.08
CA SER A 256 14.28 6.69 -31.15
C SER A 256 13.22 5.63 -30.86
N PHE A 257 13.14 5.17 -29.60
CA PHE A 257 12.11 4.24 -29.17
C PHE A 257 10.71 4.87 -29.29
N ILE A 258 10.53 6.10 -28.81
CA ILE A 258 9.25 6.83 -28.89
C ILE A 258 8.80 7.03 -30.35
N PHE A 259 9.70 7.41 -31.25
CA PHE A 259 9.35 7.62 -32.66
C PHE A 259 9.05 6.28 -33.37
N ASN A 260 9.67 5.19 -32.97
CA ASN A 260 9.33 3.85 -33.45
C ASN A 260 7.89 3.47 -33.05
N ILE A 261 7.49 3.74 -31.80
CA ILE A 261 6.09 3.52 -31.38
C ILE A 261 5.14 4.33 -32.25
N ALA A 262 5.42 5.64 -32.41
CA ALA A 262 4.58 6.56 -33.21
C ALA A 262 4.42 6.04 -34.66
N THR A 263 5.54 5.63 -35.28
CA THR A 263 5.56 5.09 -36.65
C THR A 263 4.77 3.78 -36.76
N ASN A 264 4.96 2.86 -35.82
CA ASN A 264 4.27 1.56 -35.81
C ASN A 264 2.74 1.72 -35.61
N LEU A 265 2.32 2.79 -34.94
CA LEU A 265 0.90 3.14 -34.74
C LEU A 265 0.33 3.98 -35.88
N GLY A 266 1.13 4.25 -36.92
CA GLY A 266 0.72 4.98 -38.12
C GLY A 266 0.48 6.46 -37.88
N LEU A 267 1.13 7.07 -36.88
CA LEU A 267 1.03 8.50 -36.64
C LEU A 267 1.88 9.28 -37.64
N ASP A 268 1.40 10.47 -38.05
CA ASP A 268 2.24 11.44 -38.74
C ASP A 268 3.37 11.89 -37.80
N LEU A 269 4.58 11.49 -38.13
CA LEU A 269 5.72 11.68 -37.23
C LEU A 269 6.06 13.17 -37.02
N GLU A 270 5.91 14.01 -38.03
CA GLU A 270 6.21 15.42 -37.91
C GLU A 270 5.14 16.13 -37.05
N ALA A 271 3.87 15.85 -37.30
CA ALA A 271 2.78 16.36 -36.47
C ALA A 271 2.88 15.87 -35.02
N TYR A 272 3.25 14.60 -34.81
CA TYR A 272 3.47 14.04 -33.46
C TYR A 272 4.64 14.72 -32.74
N LYS A 273 5.78 14.95 -33.43
CA LYS A 273 6.93 15.68 -32.84
C LYS A 273 6.56 17.10 -32.44
N GLN A 274 5.80 17.81 -33.30
CA GLN A 274 5.32 19.15 -32.98
C GLN A 274 4.45 19.15 -31.73
N GLU A 275 3.54 18.18 -31.60
CA GLU A 275 2.69 18.04 -30.41
C GLU A 275 3.51 17.68 -29.17
N LEU A 276 4.43 16.70 -29.28
CA LEU A 276 5.32 16.27 -28.19
C LEU A 276 6.07 17.45 -27.57
N LEU A 277 6.60 18.35 -28.38
CA LEU A 277 7.41 19.49 -27.97
C LEU A 277 6.59 20.76 -27.73
N SER A 278 5.28 20.70 -27.85
CA SER A 278 4.42 21.88 -27.69
C SER A 278 4.32 22.32 -26.23
N ALA A 279 4.27 23.66 -26.02
CA ALA A 279 4.03 24.17 -24.67
C ALA A 279 2.71 23.69 -24.04
N PRO A 280 1.58 23.60 -24.78
CA PRO A 280 0.34 23.05 -24.21
C PRO A 280 0.47 21.59 -23.74
N ASN A 281 1.28 20.77 -24.41
CA ASN A 281 1.53 19.39 -23.99
C ASN A 281 2.32 19.37 -22.68
N TYR A 282 3.39 20.14 -22.59
CA TYR A 282 4.17 20.31 -21.36
C TYR A 282 3.32 20.81 -20.20
N ASP A 283 2.55 21.87 -20.43
CA ASP A 283 1.73 22.51 -19.40
C ASP A 283 0.69 21.56 -18.82
N LYS A 284 0.10 20.68 -19.63
CA LYS A 284 -0.86 19.67 -19.15
C LYS A 284 -0.22 18.66 -18.19
N VAL A 285 0.95 18.13 -18.56
CA VAL A 285 1.66 17.18 -17.72
C VAL A 285 2.12 17.84 -16.43
N ASN A 286 2.73 19.02 -16.56
CA ASN A 286 3.21 19.78 -15.41
C ASN A 286 2.08 20.22 -14.47
N HIS A 287 0.93 20.63 -15.03
CA HIS A 287 -0.24 20.95 -14.22
C HIS A 287 -0.74 19.78 -13.41
N ALA A 288 -0.81 18.57 -14.01
CA ALA A 288 -1.23 17.37 -13.29
C ALA A 288 -0.27 17.05 -12.14
N ILE A 289 1.04 17.12 -12.38
CA ILE A 289 2.08 16.91 -11.36
C ILE A 289 1.88 17.88 -10.19
N ASN A 290 1.83 19.19 -10.47
CA ASN A 290 1.69 20.22 -9.45
C ASN A 290 0.40 20.05 -8.63
N LYS A 291 -0.71 19.71 -9.30
CA LYS A 291 -1.98 19.47 -8.60
C LYS A 291 -1.95 18.24 -7.70
N LEU A 292 -1.27 17.18 -8.10
CA LEU A 292 -1.10 16.00 -7.24
C LEU A 292 -0.21 16.33 -6.03
N MET A 293 0.86 17.11 -6.21
CA MET A 293 1.69 17.59 -5.10
C MET A 293 0.90 18.48 -4.13
N GLU A 294 0.13 19.46 -4.65
CA GLU A 294 -0.75 20.32 -3.84
C GLU A 294 -1.78 19.51 -3.03
N ARG A 295 -2.15 18.32 -3.50
CA ARG A 295 -3.07 17.39 -2.83
C ARG A 295 -2.37 16.39 -1.92
N GLY A 296 -1.07 16.55 -1.70
CA GLY A 296 -0.30 15.76 -0.77
C GLY A 296 0.14 14.40 -1.30
N LEU A 297 0.28 14.19 -2.61
CA LEU A 297 0.92 13.01 -3.15
C LEU A 297 2.45 13.23 -3.16
N PHE A 298 3.19 12.27 -2.60
CA PHE A 298 4.65 12.36 -2.46
C PHE A 298 5.38 11.10 -2.95
N ALA A 299 4.66 10.10 -3.42
CA ALA A 299 5.28 8.83 -3.82
C ALA A 299 4.56 8.18 -5.00
N THR A 300 5.33 7.38 -5.77
CA THR A 300 4.83 6.54 -6.85
C THR A 300 5.25 5.10 -6.66
N PRO A 301 4.42 4.14 -7.06
CA PRO A 301 3.04 4.31 -7.51
C PRO A 301 2.09 4.64 -6.34
N THR A 302 1.13 5.54 -6.54
CA THR A 302 0.03 5.80 -5.62
C THR A 302 -1.28 5.34 -6.23
N ILE A 303 -2.08 4.59 -5.47
CA ILE A 303 -3.35 4.03 -5.92
C ILE A 303 -4.50 4.82 -5.31
N ILE A 304 -5.50 5.12 -6.12
CA ILE A 304 -6.72 5.83 -5.72
C ILE A 304 -7.92 4.99 -6.12
N ILE A 305 -8.70 4.52 -5.14
CA ILE A 305 -9.94 3.77 -5.38
C ILE A 305 -11.13 4.62 -4.91
N ASN A 306 -12.08 4.92 -5.80
CA ASN A 306 -13.27 5.70 -5.46
C ASN A 306 -12.94 7.02 -4.77
N ASP A 307 -11.97 7.76 -5.32
CA ASP A 307 -11.49 9.05 -4.81
C ASP A 307 -10.84 8.99 -3.40
N ARG A 308 -10.33 7.81 -3.01
CA ARG A 308 -9.60 7.57 -1.76
C ARG A 308 -8.23 7.01 -2.06
N LEU A 309 -7.22 7.56 -1.41
CA LEU A 309 -5.85 7.07 -1.49
C LEU A 309 -5.72 5.70 -0.81
N VAL A 310 -5.01 4.78 -1.45
CA VAL A 310 -4.72 3.45 -0.92
C VAL A 310 -3.23 3.34 -0.67
N TYR A 311 -2.82 3.34 0.59
CA TYR A 311 -1.40 3.38 0.97
C TYR A 311 -0.80 2.02 1.31
N ILE A 312 -1.63 0.99 1.36
CA ILE A 312 -1.29 -0.20 2.13
C ILE A 312 -0.42 -1.15 1.33
N THR A 313 -0.43 -1.10 -0.04
CA THR A 313 0.16 -2.26 -0.68
C THR A 313 0.24 -2.21 -2.20
N ASN A 314 1.31 -2.81 -2.70
CA ASN A 314 1.47 -3.25 -4.08
C ASN A 314 1.11 -4.74 -4.24
N SER A 315 0.48 -5.37 -3.23
CA SER A 315 0.10 -6.78 -3.26
C SER A 315 -1.15 -6.98 -4.12
N TYR A 316 -1.06 -7.92 -5.06
CA TYR A 316 -2.18 -8.32 -5.89
C TYR A 316 -3.38 -8.78 -5.06
N GLU A 317 -3.13 -9.61 -4.04
CA GLU A 317 -4.15 -10.21 -3.19
C GLU A 317 -4.93 -9.14 -2.43
N GLU A 318 -4.23 -8.16 -1.89
CA GLU A 318 -4.83 -7.12 -1.06
C GLU A 318 -5.59 -6.10 -1.91
N LEU A 319 -5.04 -5.68 -3.05
CA LEU A 319 -5.73 -4.81 -3.99
C LEU A 319 -6.99 -5.44 -4.58
N THR A 320 -6.93 -6.74 -4.91
CA THR A 320 -8.12 -7.46 -5.38
C THR A 320 -9.16 -7.59 -4.28
N ARG A 321 -8.76 -7.84 -3.03
CA ARG A 321 -9.67 -7.85 -1.88
C ARG A 321 -10.37 -6.50 -1.68
N LEU A 322 -9.62 -5.40 -1.77
CA LEU A 322 -10.19 -4.04 -1.67
C LEU A 322 -11.19 -3.76 -2.80
N LEU A 323 -10.83 -4.11 -4.04
CA LEU A 323 -11.73 -3.94 -5.17
C LEU A 323 -13.00 -4.78 -5.04
N ASP A 324 -12.88 -6.05 -4.60
CA ASP A 324 -14.04 -6.90 -4.39
C ASP A 324 -14.97 -6.34 -3.29
N GLN A 325 -14.43 -5.75 -2.22
CA GLN A 325 -15.21 -5.07 -1.18
C GLN A 325 -15.92 -3.82 -1.73
N GLU A 326 -15.24 -2.99 -2.52
CA GLU A 326 -15.85 -1.79 -3.12
C GLU A 326 -16.94 -2.14 -4.14
N LEU A 327 -16.78 -3.24 -4.87
CA LEU A 327 -17.78 -3.74 -5.81
C LEU A 327 -19.00 -4.39 -5.15
N GLN A 328 -18.86 -4.90 -3.91
CA GLN A 328 -19.98 -5.46 -3.13
C GLN A 328 -20.80 -4.37 -2.42
N ASN A 329 -20.18 -3.25 -2.08
CA ASN A 329 -20.81 -2.16 -1.34
C ASN A 329 -21.61 -1.19 -2.23
N ARG A 330 -21.73 -1.47 -3.52
CA ARG A 330 -22.46 -0.68 -4.54
C ARG A 330 -23.44 -1.53 -5.33
#